data_a0c7c4921b568ea70653fc30744cf361
#
_entry.id   a0c7c4921b568ea70653fc30744cf361
#
_cell.length_a   1.000
_cell.length_b   1.000
_cell.length_c   1.000
_cell.angle_alpha   90.00
_cell.angle_beta   90.00
_cell.angle_gamma   90.00
#
_symmetry.space_group_name_H-M   'P 1'
#
loop_
_entity.id
_entity.type
_entity.pdbx_description
1 polymer ?
#
loop_
_entity_poly.entity_id
_entity_poly.type
_entity_poly.pdbx_seq_one_letter_code
_entity_poly.pdbx_strand_id
1 'polypeptide(L)'
;ISFAVFGIYSFKPDDPSYNAFSAQLKEIGGLAMGLMTPVLAAYIAQSIGNRPALVSGFVAGLMASNGGAGFLGGIVGGFFAGYLVVLLEKLFKGLPKTLDGLKAIFLYPLLGVFITGLFMSVIVSPMAGINQSLMEFLKGFQDSNPVLLGLVIGCMSAFDMGGPVNKAAYVTGTLLLAEGNTTFMAGVSAACIAPPLITTVAVLLFKNRFDTNERNAGLVNFILGSTHITE
;
A
#
# COMPACT_ATOMS: atom_id res chain seq x y z
N ILE A 1 1.24 -7.44 -16.62
CA ILE A 1 0.76 -8.58 -17.41
C ILE A 1 0.14 -8.11 -18.71
N SER A 2 -0.81 -7.16 -18.71
CA SER A 2 -1.50 -6.74 -19.93
C SER A 2 -0.54 -6.21 -21.02
N PHE A 3 0.42 -5.34 -20.70
CA PHE A 3 1.42 -4.86 -21.63
C PHE A 3 2.40 -5.94 -22.10
N ALA A 4 2.75 -6.88 -21.23
CA ALA A 4 3.66 -7.97 -21.58
C ALA A 4 3.03 -8.97 -22.56
N VAL A 5 1.71 -9.16 -22.49
CA VAL A 5 0.97 -10.15 -23.30
C VAL A 5 0.41 -9.53 -24.58
N PHE A 6 -0.13 -8.30 -24.50
CA PHE A 6 -0.87 -7.67 -25.60
C PHE A 6 -0.12 -6.51 -26.29
N GLY A 7 1.07 -6.14 -25.80
CA GLY A 7 1.85 -5.04 -26.33
C GLY A 7 1.33 -3.66 -25.92
N ILE A 8 1.67 -2.64 -26.70
CA ILE A 8 1.23 -1.26 -26.46
C ILE A 8 -0.19 -1.12 -27.02
N TYR A 9 -1.13 -0.67 -26.20
CA TYR A 9 -2.53 -0.45 -26.57
C TYR A 9 -3.13 0.66 -25.70
N SER A 10 -4.22 1.25 -26.20
CA SER A 10 -4.99 2.26 -25.48
C SER A 10 -6.06 1.61 -24.58
N PHE A 11 -6.36 2.28 -23.47
CA PHE A 11 -7.48 1.93 -22.58
C PHE A 11 -8.74 2.75 -22.89
N LYS A 12 -8.71 3.62 -23.91
CA LYS A 12 -9.85 4.43 -24.35
C LYS A 12 -10.63 3.65 -25.42
N PRO A 13 -11.94 3.44 -25.25
CA PRO A 13 -12.76 2.66 -26.19
C PRO A 13 -12.77 3.18 -27.64
N ASP A 14 -12.57 4.49 -27.80
CA ASP A 14 -12.59 5.16 -29.12
C ASP A 14 -11.25 5.08 -29.87
N ASP A 15 -10.23 4.47 -29.29
CA ASP A 15 -8.91 4.35 -29.88
C ASP A 15 -8.80 3.04 -30.71
N PRO A 16 -8.25 3.08 -31.93
CA PRO A 16 -8.07 1.88 -32.77
C PRO A 16 -7.24 0.76 -32.12
N SER A 17 -6.37 1.12 -31.17
CA SER A 17 -5.53 0.16 -30.42
C SER A 17 -6.22 -0.36 -29.14
N TYR A 18 -7.50 -0.08 -28.94
CA TYR A 18 -8.24 -0.52 -27.76
C TYR A 18 -8.40 -2.04 -27.72
N ASN A 19 -8.10 -2.63 -26.57
CA ASN A 19 -8.31 -4.04 -26.28
C ASN A 19 -9.14 -4.20 -25.02
N ALA A 20 -10.39 -4.64 -25.18
CA ALA A 20 -11.37 -4.77 -24.07
C ALA A 20 -10.88 -5.72 -22.97
N PHE A 21 -10.25 -6.84 -23.31
CA PHE A 21 -9.74 -7.80 -22.33
C PHE A 21 -8.58 -7.22 -21.51
N SER A 22 -7.69 -6.50 -22.19
CA SER A 22 -6.60 -5.79 -21.51
C SER A 22 -7.10 -4.68 -20.59
N ALA A 23 -8.16 -3.96 -20.99
CA ALA A 23 -8.81 -2.96 -20.16
C ALA A 23 -9.42 -3.59 -18.90
N GLN A 24 -10.11 -4.75 -19.04
CA GLN A 24 -10.62 -5.51 -17.89
C GLN A 24 -9.51 -5.99 -16.96
N LEU A 25 -8.40 -6.50 -17.46
CA LEU A 25 -7.25 -6.90 -16.65
C LEU A 25 -6.66 -5.72 -15.87
N LYS A 26 -6.58 -4.54 -16.50
CA LYS A 26 -6.15 -3.31 -15.84
C LYS A 26 -7.13 -2.89 -14.74
N GLU A 27 -8.43 -2.97 -15.00
CA GLU A 27 -9.46 -2.64 -14.01
C GLU A 27 -9.38 -3.56 -12.79
N ILE A 28 -9.30 -4.89 -13.02
CA ILE A 28 -9.12 -5.88 -11.94
C ILE A 28 -7.86 -5.57 -11.12
N GLY A 29 -6.74 -5.29 -11.80
CA GLY A 29 -5.49 -4.91 -11.15
C GLY A 29 -5.62 -3.60 -10.35
N GLY A 30 -6.32 -2.61 -10.90
CA GLY A 30 -6.59 -1.33 -10.23
C GLY A 30 -7.42 -1.50 -8.97
N LEU A 31 -8.49 -2.31 -9.03
CA LEU A 31 -9.31 -2.65 -7.86
C LEU A 31 -8.48 -3.37 -6.78
N ALA A 32 -7.67 -4.34 -7.18
CA ALA A 32 -6.79 -5.07 -6.25
C ALA A 32 -5.78 -4.13 -5.56
N MET A 33 -5.14 -3.24 -6.33
CA MET A 33 -4.23 -2.23 -5.79
C MET A 33 -4.95 -1.21 -4.90
N GLY A 34 -6.18 -0.84 -5.25
CA GLY A 34 -7.02 0.05 -4.44
C GLY A 34 -7.36 -0.51 -3.05
N LEU A 35 -7.38 -1.83 -2.89
CA LEU A 35 -7.60 -2.48 -1.61
C LEU A 35 -6.37 -2.47 -0.69
N MET A 36 -5.18 -2.14 -1.18
CA MET A 36 -3.94 -2.23 -0.40
C MET A 36 -4.00 -1.42 0.89
N THR A 37 -4.36 -0.14 0.83
CA THR A 37 -4.50 0.73 2.02
C THR A 37 -5.63 0.29 2.96
N PRO A 38 -6.84 -0.02 2.48
CA PRO A 38 -7.91 -0.57 3.32
C PRO A 38 -7.54 -1.87 4.05
N VAL A 39 -6.92 -2.81 3.34
CA VAL A 39 -6.50 -4.10 3.91
C VAL A 39 -5.42 -3.88 4.96
N LEU A 40 -4.41 -3.07 4.66
CA LEU A 40 -3.36 -2.75 5.62
C LEU A 40 -3.95 -2.16 6.91
N ALA A 41 -4.78 -1.13 6.81
CA ALA A 41 -5.40 -0.49 7.96
C ALA A 41 -6.26 -1.47 8.77
N ALA A 42 -7.00 -2.36 8.09
CA ALA A 42 -7.81 -3.40 8.71
C ALA A 42 -6.96 -4.40 9.51
N TYR A 43 -5.84 -4.87 8.95
CA TYR A 43 -4.97 -5.81 9.65
C TYR A 43 -4.17 -5.15 10.77
N ILE A 44 -3.79 -3.88 10.66
CA ILE A 44 -3.23 -3.12 11.78
C ILE A 44 -4.26 -3.04 12.92
N ALA A 45 -5.50 -2.67 12.62
CA ALA A 45 -6.56 -2.61 13.62
C ALA A 45 -6.83 -3.98 14.26
N GLN A 46 -6.87 -5.04 13.46
CA GLN A 46 -7.07 -6.41 13.93
C GLN A 46 -5.94 -6.89 14.85
N SER A 47 -4.70 -6.54 14.56
CA SER A 47 -3.54 -6.93 15.38
C SER A 47 -3.61 -6.35 16.80
N ILE A 48 -4.33 -5.24 16.97
CA ILE A 48 -4.48 -4.53 18.24
C ILE A 48 -5.81 -4.89 18.93
N GLY A 49 -6.93 -4.75 18.22
CA GLY A 49 -8.29 -4.87 18.72
C GLY A 49 -9.00 -6.16 18.30
N ASN A 50 -8.26 -7.17 17.82
CA ASN A 50 -8.78 -8.44 17.32
C ASN A 50 -9.86 -8.29 16.22
N ARG A 51 -10.67 -9.34 15.98
CA ARG A 51 -11.69 -9.35 14.92
C ARG A 51 -12.67 -8.19 14.94
N PRO A 52 -13.16 -7.70 16.11
CA PRO A 52 -14.09 -6.57 16.14
C PRO A 52 -13.55 -5.28 15.53
N ALA A 53 -12.22 -5.08 15.55
CA ALA A 53 -11.57 -3.88 15.00
C ALA A 53 -11.40 -3.91 13.47
N LEU A 54 -11.53 -5.08 12.83
CA LEU A 54 -11.26 -5.26 11.41
C LEU A 54 -12.08 -4.30 10.54
N VAL A 55 -13.38 -4.23 10.78
CA VAL A 55 -14.31 -3.40 9.97
C VAL A 55 -13.99 -1.92 10.10
N SER A 56 -13.74 -1.46 11.34
CA SER A 56 -13.37 -0.07 11.61
C SER A 56 -12.05 0.31 10.92
N GLY A 57 -11.06 -0.60 10.94
CA GLY A 57 -9.80 -0.43 10.22
C GLY A 57 -10.00 -0.39 8.70
N PHE A 58 -10.85 -1.24 8.16
CA PHE A 58 -11.19 -1.23 6.72
C PHE A 58 -11.77 0.13 6.30
N VAL A 59 -12.74 0.65 7.05
CA VAL A 59 -13.36 1.94 6.77
C VAL A 59 -12.33 3.07 6.88
N ALA A 60 -11.46 3.04 7.90
CA ALA A 60 -10.38 4.01 8.04
C ALA A 60 -9.46 4.03 6.82
N GLY A 61 -9.02 2.86 6.35
CA GLY A 61 -8.16 2.73 5.18
C GLY A 61 -8.84 3.16 3.88
N LEU A 62 -10.15 2.89 3.72
CA LEU A 62 -10.94 3.34 2.58
C LEU A 62 -11.06 4.87 2.55
N MET A 63 -11.33 5.48 3.70
CA MET A 63 -11.37 6.94 3.84
C MET A 63 -10.01 7.58 3.54
N ALA A 64 -8.93 6.98 4.02
CA ALA A 64 -7.57 7.43 3.74
C ALA A 64 -7.24 7.36 2.24
N SER A 65 -7.60 6.25 1.59
CA SER A 65 -7.39 6.05 0.14
C SER A 65 -8.19 7.07 -0.69
N ASN A 66 -9.49 7.19 -0.42
CA ASN A 66 -10.37 8.08 -1.18
C ASN A 66 -10.10 9.57 -0.92
N GLY A 67 -9.60 9.90 0.26
CA GLY A 67 -9.31 11.30 0.64
C GLY A 67 -7.89 11.76 0.33
N GLY A 68 -7.09 10.97 -0.41
CA GLY A 68 -5.72 11.35 -0.78
C GLY A 68 -4.68 11.23 0.34
N ALA A 69 -5.07 10.81 1.55
CA ALA A 69 -4.16 10.57 2.65
C ALA A 69 -3.29 9.31 2.45
N GLY A 70 -3.69 8.46 1.51
CA GLY A 70 -2.95 7.30 1.05
C GLY A 70 -2.54 6.34 2.16
N PHE A 71 -1.37 5.77 2.01
CA PHE A 71 -0.83 4.76 2.91
C PHE A 71 -0.60 5.29 4.34
N LEU A 72 -0.07 6.53 4.48
CA LEU A 72 0.16 7.14 5.80
C LEU A 72 -1.14 7.32 6.59
N GLY A 73 -2.19 7.81 5.92
CA GLY A 73 -3.52 7.92 6.54
C GLY A 73 -4.10 6.58 6.92
N GLY A 74 -3.86 5.53 6.11
CA GLY A 74 -4.27 4.16 6.42
C GLY A 74 -3.60 3.60 7.68
N ILE A 75 -2.31 3.84 7.86
CA ILE A 75 -1.57 3.44 9.08
C ILE A 75 -2.17 4.13 10.31
N VAL A 76 -2.28 5.45 10.29
CA VAL A 76 -2.83 6.23 11.41
C VAL A 76 -4.26 5.79 11.74
N GLY A 77 -5.09 5.62 10.71
CA GLY A 77 -6.46 5.14 10.87
C GLY A 77 -6.56 3.72 11.44
N GLY A 78 -5.68 2.83 10.98
CA GLY A 78 -5.62 1.45 11.48
C GLY A 78 -5.24 1.37 12.95
N PHE A 79 -4.22 2.11 13.37
CA PHE A 79 -3.85 2.21 14.80
C PHE A 79 -4.99 2.78 15.64
N PHE A 80 -5.57 3.90 15.18
CA PHE A 80 -6.69 4.50 15.90
C PHE A 80 -7.86 3.53 16.05
N ALA A 81 -8.29 2.88 14.98
CA ALA A 81 -9.38 1.92 14.98
C ALA A 81 -9.12 0.74 15.93
N GLY A 82 -7.89 0.21 15.95
CA GLY A 82 -7.49 -0.87 16.84
C GLY A 82 -7.58 -0.48 18.32
N TYR A 83 -6.97 0.63 18.71
CA TYR A 83 -7.00 1.11 20.09
C TYR A 83 -8.39 1.55 20.54
N LEU A 84 -9.17 2.14 19.62
CA LEU A 84 -10.57 2.50 19.90
C LEU A 84 -11.39 1.27 20.30
N VAL A 85 -11.27 0.17 19.55
CA VAL A 85 -12.03 -1.05 19.87
C VAL A 85 -11.58 -1.65 21.19
N VAL A 86 -10.29 -1.66 21.50
CA VAL A 86 -9.79 -2.06 22.83
C VAL A 86 -10.39 -1.20 23.95
N LEU A 87 -10.53 0.11 23.70
CA LEU A 87 -11.18 1.01 24.65
C LEU A 87 -12.67 0.69 24.82
N LEU A 88 -13.38 0.44 23.71
CA LEU A 88 -14.80 0.04 23.73
C LEU A 88 -14.99 -1.28 24.47
N GLU A 89 -14.12 -2.27 24.26
CA GLU A 89 -14.15 -3.54 25.00
C GLU A 89 -14.02 -3.33 26.51
N LYS A 90 -13.10 -2.45 26.94
CA LYS A 90 -12.94 -2.10 28.37
C LYS A 90 -14.18 -1.39 28.91
N LEU A 91 -14.76 -0.45 28.16
CA LEU A 91 -15.93 0.32 28.55
C LEU A 91 -17.17 -0.57 28.73
N PHE A 92 -17.36 -1.54 27.82
CA PHE A 92 -18.51 -2.46 27.86
C PHE A 92 -18.26 -3.75 28.63
N LYS A 93 -17.14 -3.86 29.35
CA LYS A 93 -16.81 -5.04 30.18
C LYS A 93 -17.84 -5.31 31.27
N GLY A 94 -18.50 -4.27 31.78
CA GLY A 94 -19.52 -4.35 32.82
C GLY A 94 -20.90 -4.89 32.34
N LEU A 95 -21.12 -5.04 31.05
CA LEU A 95 -22.38 -5.55 30.51
C LEU A 95 -22.50 -7.08 30.71
N PRO A 96 -23.74 -7.60 30.96
CA PRO A 96 -23.98 -9.03 31.13
C PRO A 96 -23.44 -9.89 30.01
N LYS A 97 -22.93 -11.09 30.33
CA LYS A 97 -22.40 -12.06 29.37
C LYS A 97 -23.42 -12.49 28.32
N THR A 98 -24.71 -12.45 28.63
CA THR A 98 -25.81 -12.73 27.69
C THR A 98 -25.81 -11.79 26.47
N LEU A 99 -25.18 -10.61 26.57
CA LEU A 99 -25.07 -9.62 25.51
C LEU A 99 -23.74 -9.67 24.76
N ASP A 100 -22.86 -10.64 25.03
CA ASP A 100 -21.53 -10.72 24.38
C ASP A 100 -21.65 -10.85 22.86
N GLY A 101 -22.60 -11.63 22.35
CA GLY A 101 -22.90 -11.72 20.92
C GLY A 101 -23.32 -10.38 20.31
N LEU A 102 -24.21 -9.64 21.01
CA LEU A 102 -24.68 -8.33 20.57
C LEU A 102 -23.54 -7.31 20.58
N LYS A 103 -22.67 -7.34 21.58
CA LYS A 103 -21.48 -6.46 21.67
C LYS A 103 -20.57 -6.69 20.46
N ALA A 104 -20.22 -7.95 20.17
CA ALA A 104 -19.26 -8.29 19.14
C ALA A 104 -19.80 -8.04 17.71
N ILE A 105 -21.09 -8.33 17.45
CA ILE A 105 -21.68 -8.28 16.12
C ILE A 105 -22.21 -6.87 15.79
N PHE A 106 -22.69 -6.14 16.78
CA PHE A 106 -23.38 -4.87 16.56
C PHE A 106 -22.68 -3.67 17.20
N LEU A 107 -22.44 -3.69 18.51
CA LEU A 107 -21.95 -2.52 19.25
C LEU A 107 -20.51 -2.11 18.81
N TYR A 108 -19.58 -3.06 18.78
CA TYR A 108 -18.20 -2.75 18.42
C TYR A 108 -18.06 -2.31 16.95
N PRO A 109 -18.65 -2.99 15.95
CA PRO A 109 -18.60 -2.50 14.58
C PRO A 109 -19.31 -1.15 14.42
N LEU A 110 -20.50 -0.96 14.98
CA LEU A 110 -21.25 0.28 14.83
C LEU A 110 -20.50 1.48 15.42
N LEU A 111 -20.13 1.41 16.70
CA LEU A 111 -19.43 2.50 17.37
C LEU A 111 -18.00 2.64 16.86
N GLY A 112 -17.34 1.53 16.60
CA GLY A 112 -15.99 1.51 16.03
C GLY A 112 -15.93 2.21 14.67
N VAL A 113 -16.82 1.87 13.74
CA VAL A 113 -16.90 2.52 12.43
C VAL A 113 -17.28 3.99 12.55
N PHE A 114 -18.29 4.30 13.35
CA PHE A 114 -18.77 5.68 13.50
C PHE A 114 -17.69 6.61 14.06
N ILE A 115 -17.09 6.24 15.20
CA ILE A 115 -16.06 7.06 15.84
C ILE A 115 -14.78 7.12 14.99
N THR A 116 -14.37 6.00 14.40
CA THR A 116 -13.23 5.98 13.48
C THR A 116 -13.49 6.84 12.24
N GLY A 117 -14.71 6.80 11.70
CA GLY A 117 -15.10 7.64 10.56
C GLY A 117 -15.04 9.12 10.89
N LEU A 118 -15.54 9.54 12.06
CA LEU A 118 -15.41 10.93 12.54
C LEU A 118 -13.95 11.35 12.72
N PHE A 119 -13.13 10.50 13.31
CA PHE A 119 -11.70 10.76 13.45
C PHE A 119 -11.05 10.93 12.07
N MET A 120 -11.31 10.01 11.14
CA MET A 120 -10.74 10.06 9.80
C MET A 120 -11.20 11.27 9.01
N SER A 121 -12.43 11.75 9.17
CA SER A 121 -12.89 12.97 8.48
C SER A 121 -12.10 14.22 8.87
N VAL A 122 -11.48 14.23 10.05
CA VAL A 122 -10.59 15.33 10.49
C VAL A 122 -9.14 15.08 10.06
N ILE A 123 -8.67 13.84 10.17
CA ILE A 123 -7.25 13.49 9.96
C ILE A 123 -6.89 13.32 8.48
N VAL A 124 -7.83 12.94 7.63
CA VAL A 124 -7.55 12.71 6.20
C VAL A 124 -6.97 13.94 5.52
N SER A 125 -7.51 15.13 5.79
CA SER A 125 -7.03 16.38 5.16
C SER A 125 -5.57 16.72 5.51
N PRO A 126 -5.15 16.77 6.79
CA PRO A 126 -3.73 17.02 7.11
C PRO A 126 -2.80 15.91 6.60
N MET A 127 -3.24 14.63 6.62
CA MET A 127 -2.43 13.53 6.08
C MET A 127 -2.30 13.61 4.56
N ALA A 128 -3.35 14.01 3.85
CA ALA A 128 -3.30 14.28 2.43
C ALA A 128 -2.32 15.41 2.10
N GLY A 129 -2.30 16.47 2.90
CA GLY A 129 -1.33 17.57 2.78
C GLY A 129 0.13 17.09 2.93
N ILE A 130 0.41 16.25 3.91
CA ILE A 130 1.75 15.65 4.09
C ILE A 130 2.10 14.78 2.88
N ASN A 131 1.19 13.94 2.43
CA ASN A 131 1.39 13.08 1.27
C ASN A 131 1.67 13.89 -0.01
N GLN A 132 0.89 14.96 -0.24
CA GLN A 132 1.08 15.87 -1.37
C GLN A 132 2.43 16.62 -1.28
N SER A 133 2.81 17.11 -0.12
CA SER A 133 4.11 17.78 0.08
C SER A 133 5.27 16.84 -0.22
N LEU A 134 5.16 15.56 0.15
CA LEU A 134 6.15 14.55 -0.19
C LEU A 134 6.22 14.32 -1.71
N MET A 135 5.07 14.27 -2.39
CA MET A 135 5.01 14.14 -3.85
C MET A 135 5.63 15.34 -4.57
N GLU A 136 5.32 16.57 -4.13
CA GLU A 136 5.88 17.80 -4.68
C GLU A 136 7.39 17.88 -4.47
N PHE A 137 7.87 17.49 -3.29
CA PHE A 137 9.30 17.37 -3.00
C PHE A 137 10.01 16.42 -3.97
N LEU A 138 9.46 15.23 -4.18
CA LEU A 138 10.02 14.24 -5.09
C LEU A 138 9.97 14.71 -6.56
N LYS A 139 8.90 15.41 -6.96
CA LYS A 139 8.77 16.01 -8.30
C LYS A 139 9.83 17.10 -8.54
N GLY A 140 10.12 17.92 -7.55
CA GLY A 140 11.15 18.95 -7.63
C GLY A 140 12.57 18.43 -7.91
N PHE A 141 12.90 17.22 -7.47
CA PHE A 141 14.19 16.60 -7.77
C PHE A 141 14.33 16.14 -9.21
N GLN A 142 13.22 15.79 -9.87
CA GLN A 142 13.24 15.31 -11.24
C GLN A 142 13.79 16.33 -12.23
N ASP A 143 13.41 17.60 -12.04
CA ASP A 143 13.79 18.68 -12.96
C ASP A 143 15.20 19.20 -12.68
N SER A 144 15.70 19.04 -11.46
CA SER A 144 16.99 19.61 -11.04
C SER A 144 18.16 18.62 -11.14
N ASN A 145 18.00 17.37 -10.78
CA ASN A 145 19.08 16.37 -10.80
C ASN A 145 18.56 14.94 -10.86
N PRO A 146 18.47 14.31 -12.06
CA PRO A 146 17.95 12.95 -12.21
C PRO A 146 18.76 11.88 -11.46
N VAL A 147 20.07 12.08 -11.29
CA VAL A 147 20.94 11.15 -10.55
C VAL A 147 20.62 11.19 -9.05
N LEU A 148 20.44 12.38 -8.51
CA LEU A 148 20.03 12.56 -7.11
C LEU A 148 18.64 11.99 -6.87
N LEU A 149 17.71 12.20 -7.82
CA LEU A 149 16.39 11.60 -7.78
C LEU A 149 16.48 10.07 -7.72
N GLY A 150 17.27 9.45 -8.60
CA GLY A 150 17.48 8.01 -8.62
C GLY A 150 18.06 7.48 -7.31
N LEU A 151 19.01 8.22 -6.70
CA LEU A 151 19.57 7.89 -5.39
C LEU A 151 18.48 7.93 -4.30
N VAL A 152 17.68 9.00 -4.24
CA VAL A 152 16.61 9.15 -3.24
C VAL A 152 15.57 8.04 -3.39
N ILE A 153 15.08 7.79 -4.61
CA ILE A 153 14.10 6.74 -4.89
C ILE A 153 14.68 5.36 -4.54
N GLY A 154 15.93 5.10 -4.90
CA GLY A 154 16.62 3.86 -4.57
C GLY A 154 16.73 3.63 -3.07
N CYS A 155 17.12 4.67 -2.31
CA CYS A 155 17.14 4.62 -0.85
C CYS A 155 15.74 4.38 -0.27
N MET A 156 14.71 5.07 -0.76
CA MET A 156 13.33 4.88 -0.31
C MET A 156 12.84 3.44 -0.56
N SER A 157 13.15 2.89 -1.73
CA SER A 157 12.75 1.52 -2.08
C SER A 157 13.47 0.46 -1.26
N ALA A 158 14.75 0.66 -0.95
CA ALA A 158 15.56 -0.28 -0.19
C ALA A 158 15.38 -0.16 1.33
N PHE A 159 14.89 0.99 1.82
CA PHE A 159 14.79 1.28 3.25
C PHE A 159 13.84 0.34 3.98
N ASP A 160 12.70 0.05 3.41
CA ASP A 160 11.65 -0.76 4.03
C ASP A 160 11.04 -1.84 3.12
N MET A 161 11.64 -2.06 1.94
CA MET A 161 11.36 -3.14 0.98
C MET A 161 9.87 -3.51 0.86
N GLY A 162 9.04 -2.56 0.46
CA GLY A 162 7.58 -2.74 0.35
C GLY A 162 6.77 -2.06 1.44
N GLY A 163 7.41 -1.46 2.43
CA GLY A 163 6.76 -0.68 3.49
C GLY A 163 6.32 0.73 3.06
N PRO A 164 5.99 1.60 4.04
CA PRO A 164 5.45 2.93 3.79
C PRO A 164 6.30 3.83 2.89
N VAL A 165 7.62 3.81 3.06
CA VAL A 165 8.54 4.69 2.33
C VAL A 165 8.66 4.24 0.88
N ASN A 166 8.80 2.93 0.65
CA ASN A 166 8.74 2.34 -0.69
C ASN A 166 7.41 2.68 -1.39
N LYS A 167 6.28 2.48 -0.70
CA LYS A 167 4.94 2.76 -1.27
C LYS A 167 4.72 4.23 -1.57
N ALA A 168 5.28 5.16 -0.80
CA ALA A 168 5.22 6.58 -1.10
C ALA A 168 5.91 6.90 -2.44
N ALA A 169 7.11 6.33 -2.69
CA ALA A 169 7.79 6.48 -3.97
C ALA A 169 6.98 5.86 -5.12
N TYR A 170 6.45 4.64 -4.92
CA TYR A 170 5.66 3.94 -5.93
C TYR A 170 4.36 4.69 -6.29
N VAL A 171 3.58 5.13 -5.29
CA VAL A 171 2.34 5.88 -5.51
C VAL A 171 2.62 7.20 -6.20
N THR A 172 3.68 7.92 -5.80
CA THR A 172 4.11 9.15 -6.49
C THR A 172 4.45 8.86 -7.95
N GLY A 173 5.20 7.79 -8.22
CA GLY A 173 5.55 7.37 -9.58
C GLY A 173 4.32 7.06 -10.43
N THR A 174 3.33 6.36 -9.88
CA THR A 174 2.09 6.03 -10.61
C THR A 174 1.23 7.26 -10.91
N LEU A 175 1.17 8.22 -10.01
CA LEU A 175 0.45 9.47 -10.22
C LEU A 175 1.13 10.35 -11.29
N LEU A 176 2.46 10.49 -11.22
CA LEU A 176 3.23 11.22 -12.23
C LEU A 176 3.15 10.53 -13.61
N LEU A 177 3.10 9.20 -13.64
CA LEU A 177 2.90 8.43 -14.87
C LEU A 177 1.52 8.73 -15.49
N ALA A 178 0.47 8.86 -14.68
CA ALA A 178 -0.85 9.26 -15.16
C ALA A 178 -0.88 10.67 -15.75
N GLU A 179 0.01 11.56 -15.31
CA GLU A 179 0.25 12.89 -15.88
C GLU A 179 1.18 12.89 -17.12
N GLY A 180 1.60 11.71 -17.57
CA GLY A 180 2.51 11.54 -18.72
C GLY A 180 4.00 11.60 -18.39
N ASN A 181 4.37 11.72 -17.11
CA ASN A 181 5.75 11.73 -16.66
C ASN A 181 6.27 10.32 -16.42
N THR A 182 7.09 9.81 -17.32
CA THR A 182 7.62 8.44 -17.27
C THR A 182 8.95 8.32 -16.53
N THR A 183 9.71 9.41 -16.41
CA THR A 183 11.08 9.39 -15.87
C THR A 183 11.12 8.98 -14.41
N PHE A 184 10.22 9.52 -13.61
CA PHE A 184 10.12 9.18 -12.20
C PHE A 184 9.78 7.69 -12.00
N MET A 185 8.77 7.20 -12.74
CA MET A 185 8.36 5.79 -12.66
C MET A 185 9.45 4.83 -13.17
N ALA A 186 10.26 5.23 -14.14
CA ALA A 186 11.41 4.44 -14.58
C ALA A 186 12.44 4.27 -13.44
N GLY A 187 12.71 5.34 -12.68
CA GLY A 187 13.55 5.28 -11.48
C GLY A 187 12.98 4.37 -10.40
N VAL A 188 11.67 4.48 -10.13
CA VAL A 188 10.98 3.60 -9.18
C VAL A 188 11.06 2.14 -9.62
N SER A 189 10.80 1.85 -10.89
CA SER A 189 10.88 0.49 -11.44
C SER A 189 12.28 -0.11 -11.28
N ALA A 190 13.33 0.64 -11.61
CA ALA A 190 14.71 0.19 -11.43
C ALA A 190 15.04 -0.07 -9.95
N ALA A 191 14.59 0.82 -9.06
CA ALA A 191 14.79 0.70 -7.61
C ALA A 191 14.03 -0.48 -7.01
N CYS A 192 12.85 -0.81 -7.52
CA CYS A 192 12.05 -1.96 -7.07
C CYS A 192 12.63 -3.31 -7.51
N ILE A 193 13.29 -3.37 -8.66
CA ILE A 193 13.89 -4.60 -9.20
C ILE A 193 15.18 -4.97 -8.46
N ALA A 194 15.99 -3.99 -8.05
CA ALA A 194 17.33 -4.20 -7.52
C ALA A 194 17.38 -5.06 -6.23
N PRO A 195 16.62 -4.78 -5.16
CA PRO A 195 16.73 -5.52 -3.90
C PRO A 195 16.47 -7.03 -4.03
N PRO A 196 15.38 -7.51 -4.67
CA PRO A 196 15.16 -8.93 -4.83
C PRO A 196 16.19 -9.61 -5.72
N LEU A 197 16.71 -8.94 -6.76
CA LEU A 197 17.78 -9.49 -7.59
C LEU A 197 19.11 -9.56 -6.84
N ILE A 198 19.42 -8.55 -5.99
CA ILE A 198 20.61 -8.57 -5.13
C ILE A 198 20.55 -9.76 -4.16
N THR A 199 19.42 -10.01 -3.52
CA THR A 199 19.25 -11.16 -2.61
C THR A 199 19.38 -12.48 -3.36
N THR A 200 18.84 -12.59 -4.57
CA THR A 200 19.02 -13.77 -5.43
C THR A 200 20.50 -14.03 -5.73
N VAL A 201 21.21 -13.00 -6.17
CA VAL A 201 22.65 -13.11 -6.49
C VAL A 201 23.46 -13.45 -5.23
N ALA A 202 23.16 -12.82 -4.09
CA ALA A 202 23.82 -13.12 -2.81
C ALA A 202 23.64 -14.59 -2.41
N VAL A 203 22.44 -15.13 -2.51
CA VAL A 203 22.14 -16.55 -2.21
C VAL A 203 22.88 -17.49 -3.16
N LEU A 204 23.00 -17.14 -4.45
CA LEU A 204 23.71 -17.96 -5.43
C LEU A 204 25.24 -17.97 -5.19
N LEU A 205 25.81 -16.80 -4.87
CA LEU A 205 27.25 -16.65 -4.66
C LEU A 205 27.71 -17.16 -3.29
N PHE A 206 26.92 -16.95 -2.25
CA PHE A 206 27.32 -17.23 -0.85
C PHE A 206 26.47 -18.33 -0.22
N LYS A 207 26.21 -19.42 -0.94
CA LYS A 207 25.33 -20.54 -0.53
C LYS A 207 25.54 -21.01 0.92
N ASN A 208 26.79 -21.01 1.41
CA ASN A 208 27.14 -21.48 2.76
C ASN A 208 26.76 -20.51 3.89
N ARG A 209 26.28 -19.30 3.56
CA ARG A 209 25.90 -18.28 4.54
C ARG A 209 24.39 -18.25 4.78
N PHE A 210 23.60 -18.98 3.97
CA PHE A 210 22.15 -18.99 4.00
C PHE A 210 21.65 -20.40 4.33
N ASP A 211 20.59 -20.49 5.12
CA ASP A 211 19.90 -21.75 5.38
C ASP A 211 19.07 -22.21 4.16
N THR A 212 18.43 -23.38 4.26
CA THR A 212 17.66 -23.97 3.16
C THR A 212 16.43 -23.12 2.81
N ASN A 213 15.77 -22.51 3.81
CA ASN A 213 14.59 -21.70 3.61
C ASN A 213 14.96 -20.35 2.97
N GLU A 214 16.02 -19.73 3.43
CA GLU A 214 16.57 -18.49 2.87
C GLU A 214 17.01 -18.67 1.42
N ARG A 215 17.62 -19.82 1.09
CA ARG A 215 18.01 -20.15 -0.30
C ARG A 215 16.79 -20.28 -1.20
N ASN A 216 15.75 -20.96 -0.75
CA ASN A 216 14.52 -21.12 -1.51
C ASN A 216 13.83 -19.77 -1.70
N ALA A 217 13.76 -18.93 -0.67
CA ALA A 217 13.24 -17.57 -0.76
C ALA A 217 14.05 -16.71 -1.74
N GLY A 218 15.39 -16.79 -1.68
CA GLY A 218 16.26 -16.05 -2.59
C GLY A 218 16.08 -16.44 -4.06
N LEU A 219 15.74 -17.69 -4.37
CA LEU A 219 15.41 -18.12 -5.74
C LEU A 219 14.07 -17.58 -6.20
N VAL A 220 13.07 -17.56 -5.32
CA VAL A 220 11.76 -16.95 -5.61
C VAL A 220 11.90 -15.44 -5.86
N ASN A 221 12.82 -14.78 -5.18
CA ASN A 221 13.11 -13.36 -5.37
C ASN A 221 13.55 -13.00 -6.80
N PHE A 222 14.10 -13.94 -7.55
CA PHE A 222 14.38 -13.73 -8.97
C PHE A 222 13.10 -13.46 -9.77
N ILE A 223 12.05 -14.24 -9.50
CA ILE A 223 10.75 -14.06 -10.14
C ILE A 223 10.10 -12.75 -9.67
N LEU A 224 10.14 -12.48 -8.37
CA LEU A 224 9.58 -11.25 -7.79
C LEU A 224 10.27 -10.00 -8.36
N GLY A 225 11.60 -9.97 -8.41
CA GLY A 225 12.36 -8.89 -9.01
C GLY A 225 12.03 -8.68 -10.48
N SER A 226 11.84 -9.77 -11.24
CA SER A 226 11.42 -9.68 -12.65
C SER A 226 10.01 -9.13 -12.84
N THR A 227 9.19 -9.11 -11.80
CA THR A 227 7.80 -8.59 -11.83
C THR A 227 7.63 -7.26 -11.09
N HIS A 228 8.70 -6.55 -10.78
CA HIS A 228 8.71 -5.28 -10.04
C HIS A 228 8.17 -5.38 -8.60
N ILE A 229 8.31 -6.52 -7.97
CA ILE A 229 7.91 -6.75 -6.58
C ILE A 229 9.15 -6.72 -5.70
N THR A 230 9.20 -5.78 -4.75
CA THR A 230 10.33 -5.59 -3.81
C THR A 230 10.15 -6.35 -2.50
N GLU A 231 9.01 -6.91 -2.24
CA GLU A 231 8.58 -7.53 -0.97
C GLU A 231 9.12 -8.95 -0.79
#